data_af51c9ed1eebffbe5f44134376ccb0df
#
_entry.id   af51c9ed1eebffbe5f44134376ccb0df
#
_cell.length_a   1.000
_cell.length_b   1.000
_cell.length_c   1.000
_cell.angle_alpha   90.00
_cell.angle_beta   90.00
_cell.angle_gamma   90.00
#
_symmetry.space_group_name_H-M   'P 1'
#
loop_
_entity.id
_entity.type
_entity.pdbx_description
1 polymer ?
#
loop_
_entity_poly.entity_id
_entity_poly.type
_entity_poly.pdbx_seq_one_letter_code
_entity_poly.pdbx_strand_id
1 'polypeptide(L)'
;MKNNNHSFVLAVLLILAAAALRVINAEMHLYALAPIAALGIFAGATIRNRSNAFIITLAAQFLSDCYFQFFTNTPGFYGISQLFTYGAMALVTLIGMQMQTRKALSILGYTLSGSLVFFILSNFGVWVNDCFANPATRMYSSDLNGLAQTFLMALPFYTPTGTSLFFNALVSDMFCSGVLFGAFALLQKKASAKSI
;
A
#
# COMPACT_ATOMS: atom_id res chain seq x y z
N MET A 1 7.93 30.06 2.97
CA MET A 1 8.74 28.90 2.58
C MET A 1 9.02 27.92 3.72
N LYS A 2 9.15 28.36 4.98
CA LYS A 2 9.44 27.49 6.15
C LYS A 2 8.38 26.40 6.42
N ASN A 3 7.11 26.67 6.13
CA ASN A 3 5.98 25.75 6.42
C ASN A 3 5.91 24.53 5.48
N ASN A 4 6.43 24.62 4.25
CA ASN A 4 6.38 23.52 3.29
C ASN A 4 7.33 22.36 3.65
N ASN A 5 8.49 22.68 4.23
CA ASN A 5 9.48 21.67 4.60
C ASN A 5 9.01 20.82 5.78
N HIS A 6 8.33 21.43 6.76
CA HIS A 6 7.77 20.69 7.90
C HIS A 6 6.69 19.69 7.47
N SER A 7 5.78 20.10 6.59
CA SER A 7 4.74 19.20 6.07
C SER A 7 5.31 18.05 5.25
N PHE A 8 6.36 18.30 4.47
CA PHE A 8 7.05 17.28 3.70
C PHE A 8 7.74 16.27 4.62
N VAL A 9 8.56 16.73 5.57
CA VAL A 9 9.24 15.87 6.53
C VAL A 9 8.23 15.03 7.33
N LEU A 10 7.13 15.64 7.76
CA LEU A 10 6.07 14.93 8.48
C LEU A 10 5.45 13.82 7.62
N ALA A 11 5.14 14.10 6.36
CA ALA A 11 4.60 13.10 5.44
C ALA A 11 5.58 11.92 5.25
N VAL A 12 6.87 12.21 5.07
CA VAL A 12 7.92 11.19 4.95
C VAL A 12 7.99 10.32 6.21
N LEU A 13 8.01 10.93 7.39
CA LEU A 13 8.05 10.19 8.65
C LEU A 13 6.85 9.26 8.83
N LEU A 14 5.64 9.72 8.46
CA LEU A 14 4.43 8.90 8.53
C LEU A 14 4.46 7.74 7.53
N ILE A 15 5.01 7.96 6.33
CA ILE A 15 5.18 6.89 5.33
C ILE A 15 6.19 5.84 5.82
N LEU A 16 7.31 6.28 6.37
CA LEU A 16 8.30 5.36 6.94
C LEU A 16 7.75 4.59 8.14
N ALA A 17 6.97 5.24 9.00
CA ALA A 17 6.29 4.56 10.11
C ALA A 17 5.30 3.49 9.63
N ALA A 18 4.55 3.77 8.57
CA ALA A 18 3.62 2.80 7.99
C ALA A 18 4.36 1.66 7.23
N ALA A 19 5.52 1.94 6.62
CA ALA A 19 6.38 0.90 6.04
C ALA A 19 6.96 0.00 7.15
N ALA A 20 7.38 0.57 8.28
CA ALA A 20 7.81 -0.20 9.44
C ALA A 20 6.67 -1.06 10.03
N LEU A 21 5.43 -0.53 10.05
CA LEU A 21 4.26 -1.29 10.48
C LEU A 21 4.02 -2.52 9.58
N ARG A 22 4.25 -2.39 8.26
CA ARG A 22 4.17 -3.53 7.33
C ARG A 22 5.13 -4.66 7.74
N VAL A 23 6.36 -4.31 8.10
CA VAL A 23 7.36 -5.27 8.57
C VAL A 23 6.93 -5.91 9.88
N ILE A 24 6.54 -5.11 10.87
CA ILE A 24 6.08 -5.60 12.18
C ILE A 24 4.89 -6.55 12.03
N ASN A 25 3.92 -6.17 11.20
CA ASN A 25 2.73 -7.00 10.97
C ASN A 25 3.08 -8.34 10.30
N ALA A 26 4.04 -8.36 9.40
CA ALA A 26 4.50 -9.59 8.77
C ALA A 26 5.21 -10.51 9.78
N GLU A 27 6.07 -9.97 10.64
CA GLU A 27 6.72 -10.72 11.73
C GLU A 27 5.71 -11.30 12.73
N MET A 28 4.60 -10.58 12.96
CA MET A 28 3.49 -11.03 13.81
C MET A 28 2.51 -11.95 13.07
N HIS A 29 2.78 -12.34 11.83
CA HIS A 29 1.89 -13.13 10.95
C HIS A 29 0.53 -12.45 10.67
N LEU A 30 0.46 -11.13 10.75
CA LEU A 30 -0.72 -10.32 10.47
C LEU A 30 -0.68 -9.78 9.03
N TYR A 31 -0.48 -10.66 8.05
CA TYR A 31 -0.19 -10.30 6.65
C TYR A 31 -1.25 -9.42 5.98
N ALA A 32 -2.51 -9.52 6.39
CA ALA A 32 -3.58 -8.67 5.87
C ALA A 32 -3.56 -7.23 6.38
N LEU A 33 -2.77 -6.93 7.42
CA LEU A 33 -2.60 -5.59 7.99
C LEU A 33 -1.50 -4.76 7.29
N ALA A 34 -1.34 -4.91 5.98
CA ALA A 34 -0.37 -4.14 5.22
C ALA A 34 -1.04 -2.90 4.61
N PRO A 35 -0.74 -1.67 5.07
CA PRO A 35 -1.39 -0.44 4.61
C PRO A 35 -0.84 0.05 3.26
N ILE A 36 -0.82 -0.82 2.25
CA ILE A 36 -0.11 -0.56 1.00
C ILE A 36 -0.80 0.52 0.17
N ALA A 37 -2.13 0.38 -0.02
CA ALA A 37 -2.87 1.40 -0.76
C ALA A 37 -3.00 2.71 0.05
N ALA A 38 -3.15 2.61 1.38
CA ALA A 38 -3.16 3.78 2.26
C ALA A 38 -1.88 4.63 2.13
N LEU A 39 -0.71 3.99 2.03
CA LEU A 39 0.57 4.67 1.82
C LEU A 39 0.61 5.46 0.51
N GLY A 40 0.24 4.83 -0.60
CA GLY A 40 0.22 5.47 -1.91
C GLY A 40 -0.76 6.63 -1.98
N ILE A 41 -2.00 6.44 -1.50
CA ILE A 41 -3.01 7.50 -1.45
C ILE A 41 -2.54 8.67 -0.58
N PHE A 42 -2.00 8.38 0.61
CA PHE A 42 -1.51 9.41 1.52
C PHE A 42 -0.33 10.18 0.92
N ALA A 43 0.66 9.52 0.34
CA ALA A 43 1.81 10.15 -0.30
C ALA A 43 1.37 11.04 -1.46
N GLY A 44 0.54 10.52 -2.36
CA GLY A 44 0.00 11.28 -3.49
C GLY A 44 -0.77 12.52 -3.07
N ALA A 45 -1.60 12.41 -2.01
CA ALA A 45 -2.43 13.52 -1.52
C ALA A 45 -1.69 14.56 -0.68
N THR A 46 -0.52 14.22 -0.09
CA THR A 46 0.16 15.09 0.87
C THR A 46 1.48 15.66 0.36
N ILE A 47 2.20 14.94 -0.49
CA ILE A 47 3.49 15.37 -1.02
C ILE A 47 3.27 16.17 -2.30
N ARG A 48 3.58 17.47 -2.26
CA ARG A 48 3.33 18.39 -3.37
C ARG A 48 4.15 18.08 -4.63
N ASN A 49 5.39 17.65 -4.47
CA ASN A 49 6.24 17.29 -5.60
C ASN A 49 5.90 15.85 -6.03
N ARG A 50 5.35 15.69 -7.25
CA ARG A 50 4.92 14.40 -7.79
C ARG A 50 6.04 13.37 -7.81
N SER A 51 7.23 13.74 -8.28
CA SER A 51 8.39 12.84 -8.31
C SER A 51 8.76 12.36 -6.91
N ASN A 52 8.77 13.24 -5.92
CA ASN A 52 9.05 12.86 -4.54
C ASN A 52 7.98 11.92 -3.96
N ALA A 53 6.70 12.12 -4.29
CA ALA A 53 5.64 11.23 -3.85
C ALA A 53 5.87 9.79 -4.35
N PHE A 54 6.21 9.63 -5.63
CA PHE A 54 6.57 8.32 -6.19
C PHE A 54 7.82 7.73 -5.55
N ILE A 55 8.92 8.50 -5.53
CA ILE A 55 10.21 8.02 -5.03
C ILE A 55 10.08 7.55 -3.58
N ILE A 56 9.45 8.35 -2.72
CA ILE A 56 9.33 8.02 -1.30
C ILE A 56 8.44 6.80 -1.10
N THR A 57 7.31 6.71 -1.82
CA THR A 57 6.40 5.58 -1.71
C THR A 57 7.04 4.29 -2.19
N LEU A 58 7.67 4.31 -3.36
CA LEU A 58 8.34 3.14 -3.93
C LEU A 58 9.60 2.75 -3.13
N ALA A 59 10.34 3.73 -2.61
CA ALA A 59 11.48 3.48 -1.75
C ALA A 59 11.06 2.84 -0.41
N ALA A 60 9.96 3.29 0.20
CA ALA A 60 9.44 2.69 1.42
C ALA A 60 9.02 1.22 1.19
N GLN A 61 8.37 0.93 0.05
CA GLN A 61 8.06 -0.43 -0.37
C GLN A 61 9.33 -1.25 -0.56
N PHE A 62 10.31 -0.73 -1.31
CA PHE A 62 11.56 -1.40 -1.60
C PHE A 62 12.37 -1.71 -0.34
N LEU A 63 12.44 -0.78 0.59
CA LEU A 63 13.14 -0.99 1.87
C LEU A 63 12.52 -2.12 2.69
N SER A 64 11.19 -2.22 2.73
CA SER A 64 10.54 -3.34 3.40
C SER A 64 10.74 -4.67 2.66
N ASP A 65 10.77 -4.66 1.32
CA ASP A 65 11.05 -5.87 0.53
C ASP A 65 12.51 -6.32 0.73
N CYS A 66 13.47 -5.39 0.81
CA CYS A 66 14.86 -5.70 1.20
C CYS A 66 14.93 -6.31 2.61
N TYR A 67 14.17 -5.75 3.57
CA TYR A 67 14.10 -6.33 4.91
C TYR A 67 13.62 -7.78 4.86
N PHE A 68 12.52 -8.07 4.17
CA PHE A 68 12.03 -9.43 4.02
C PHE A 68 13.06 -10.36 3.38
N GLN A 69 13.71 -9.91 2.31
CA GLN A 69 14.69 -10.71 1.57
C GLN A 69 15.91 -11.09 2.40
N PHE A 70 16.42 -10.16 3.22
CA PHE A 70 17.72 -10.34 3.89
C PHE A 70 17.61 -10.73 5.36
N PHE A 71 16.46 -10.49 6.01
CA PHE A 71 16.32 -10.65 7.46
C PHE A 71 15.19 -11.59 7.87
N THR A 72 14.41 -12.11 6.93
CA THR A 72 13.30 -13.03 7.22
C THR A 72 13.31 -14.23 6.29
N ASN A 73 12.46 -15.22 6.58
CA ASN A 73 12.21 -16.36 5.69
C ASN A 73 11.15 -16.06 4.60
N THR A 74 10.60 -14.84 4.58
CA THR A 74 9.63 -14.42 3.58
C THR A 74 10.37 -13.82 2.38
N PRO A 75 10.15 -14.29 1.14
CA PRO A 75 10.79 -13.71 -0.03
C PRO A 75 10.39 -12.24 -0.19
N GLY A 76 11.39 -11.35 -0.21
CA GLY A 76 11.19 -9.93 -0.52
C GLY A 76 11.21 -9.66 -2.02
N PHE A 77 11.88 -10.53 -2.80
CA PHE A 77 11.92 -10.47 -4.26
C PHE A 77 11.21 -11.69 -4.83
N TYR A 78 10.12 -11.43 -5.59
CA TYR A 78 9.17 -12.45 -6.04
C TYR A 78 8.88 -12.39 -7.55
N GLY A 79 9.93 -12.13 -8.32
CA GLY A 79 9.91 -12.24 -9.78
C GLY A 79 9.08 -11.19 -10.50
N ILE A 80 8.41 -11.61 -11.57
CA ILE A 80 7.63 -10.70 -12.45
C ILE A 80 6.47 -10.04 -11.69
N SER A 81 5.83 -10.75 -10.76
CA SER A 81 4.71 -10.20 -9.97
C SER A 81 5.12 -8.96 -9.16
N GLN A 82 6.40 -8.81 -8.82
CA GLN A 82 6.91 -7.60 -8.16
C GLN A 82 6.76 -6.35 -9.04
N LEU A 83 6.98 -6.45 -10.34
CA LEU A 83 6.80 -5.32 -11.26
C LEU A 83 5.35 -4.82 -11.26
N PHE A 84 4.39 -5.75 -11.22
CA PHE A 84 2.96 -5.41 -11.11
C PHE A 84 2.63 -4.77 -9.77
N THR A 85 3.21 -5.26 -8.68
CA THR A 85 3.02 -4.68 -7.33
C THR A 85 3.55 -3.24 -7.28
N TYR A 86 4.74 -2.98 -7.80
CA TYR A 86 5.32 -1.62 -7.85
C TYR A 86 4.54 -0.72 -8.82
N GLY A 87 4.11 -1.24 -9.96
CA GLY A 87 3.24 -0.54 -10.90
C GLY A 87 1.89 -0.18 -10.29
N ALA A 88 1.28 -1.11 -9.55
CA ALA A 88 0.06 -0.87 -8.79
C ALA A 88 0.26 0.23 -7.74
N MET A 89 1.37 0.20 -6.99
CA MET A 89 1.69 1.21 -5.99
C MET A 89 1.88 2.60 -6.62
N ALA A 90 2.53 2.67 -7.79
CA ALA A 90 2.65 3.90 -8.55
C ALA A 90 1.28 4.45 -8.99
N LEU A 91 0.39 3.59 -9.50
CA LEU A 91 -0.97 3.99 -9.88
C LEU A 91 -1.80 4.42 -8.66
N VAL A 92 -1.71 3.74 -7.54
CA VAL A 92 -2.35 4.15 -6.28
C VAL A 92 -1.86 5.54 -5.85
N THR A 93 -0.55 5.81 -5.98
CA THR A 93 0.01 7.14 -5.71
C THR A 93 -0.56 8.20 -6.66
N LEU A 94 -0.71 7.89 -7.95
CA LEU A 94 -1.37 8.77 -8.92
C LEU A 94 -2.84 9.05 -8.55
N ILE A 95 -3.58 8.04 -8.11
CA ILE A 95 -4.95 8.20 -7.61
C ILE A 95 -4.95 9.17 -6.44
N GLY A 96 -4.05 9.00 -5.47
CA GLY A 96 -3.88 9.93 -4.34
C GLY A 96 -3.62 11.38 -4.76
N MET A 97 -2.85 11.60 -5.83
CA MET A 97 -2.57 12.94 -6.38
C MET A 97 -3.82 13.64 -6.93
N GLN A 98 -4.87 12.90 -7.29
CA GLN A 98 -6.14 13.48 -7.75
C GLN A 98 -7.03 13.97 -6.61
N MET A 99 -6.68 13.67 -5.36
CA MET A 99 -7.48 14.05 -4.20
C MET A 99 -7.49 15.56 -3.99
N GLN A 100 -8.62 16.20 -4.26
CA GLN A 100 -8.79 17.66 -4.10
C GLN A 100 -9.14 18.07 -2.67
N THR A 101 -9.85 17.23 -1.94
CA THR A 101 -10.27 17.51 -0.57
C THR A 101 -9.94 16.35 0.36
N ARG A 102 -9.55 16.67 1.60
CA ARG A 102 -9.22 15.66 2.63
C ARG A 102 -10.38 15.46 3.62
N LYS A 103 -11.62 15.51 3.12
CA LYS A 103 -12.80 15.15 3.92
C LYS A 103 -12.86 13.61 4.08
N ALA A 104 -13.42 13.13 5.17
CA ALA A 104 -13.47 11.70 5.48
C ALA A 104 -14.00 10.84 4.33
N LEU A 105 -15.13 11.26 3.72
CA LEU A 105 -15.72 10.53 2.59
C LEU A 105 -14.80 10.50 1.36
N SER A 106 -14.07 11.60 1.08
CA SER A 106 -13.09 11.65 -0.01
C SER A 106 -11.93 10.69 0.27
N ILE A 107 -11.37 10.71 1.49
CA ILE A 107 -10.29 9.80 1.89
C ILE A 107 -10.74 8.34 1.71
N LEU A 108 -11.91 7.98 2.21
CA LEU A 108 -12.45 6.62 2.08
C LEU A 108 -12.63 6.22 0.62
N GLY A 109 -13.21 7.08 -0.22
CA GLY A 109 -13.44 6.80 -1.64
C GLY A 109 -12.13 6.60 -2.41
N TYR A 110 -11.14 7.46 -2.20
CA TYR A 110 -9.82 7.33 -2.83
C TYR A 110 -9.06 6.10 -2.33
N THR A 111 -9.15 5.80 -1.03
CA THR A 111 -8.54 4.59 -0.46
C THR A 111 -9.17 3.32 -1.04
N LEU A 112 -10.50 3.26 -1.10
CA LEU A 112 -11.21 2.13 -1.70
C LEU A 112 -10.80 1.91 -3.16
N SER A 113 -10.73 3.00 -3.95
CA SER A 113 -10.28 2.93 -5.35
C SER A 113 -8.82 2.45 -5.45
N GLY A 114 -7.95 2.94 -4.58
CA GLY A 114 -6.56 2.51 -4.52
C GLY A 114 -6.40 1.04 -4.14
N SER A 115 -7.11 0.57 -3.11
CA SER A 115 -7.12 -0.82 -2.69
C SER A 115 -7.63 -1.74 -3.81
N LEU A 116 -8.67 -1.33 -4.53
CA LEU A 116 -9.21 -2.11 -5.66
C LEU A 116 -8.21 -2.21 -6.81
N VAL A 117 -7.58 -1.10 -7.20
CA VAL A 117 -6.54 -1.08 -8.25
C VAL A 117 -5.35 -1.95 -7.83
N PHE A 118 -4.92 -1.83 -6.58
CA PHE A 118 -3.84 -2.67 -6.06
C PHE A 118 -4.21 -4.15 -6.09
N PHE A 119 -5.40 -4.52 -5.63
CA PHE A 119 -5.91 -5.90 -5.68
C PHE A 119 -5.88 -6.47 -7.10
N ILE A 120 -6.41 -5.73 -8.07
CA ILE A 120 -6.50 -6.20 -9.45
C ILE A 120 -5.10 -6.41 -10.02
N LEU A 121 -4.22 -5.43 -9.92
CA LEU A 121 -2.90 -5.48 -10.57
C LEU A 121 -1.94 -6.44 -9.88
N SER A 122 -1.92 -6.50 -8.56
CA SER A 122 -1.03 -7.43 -7.84
C SER A 122 -1.40 -8.89 -8.12
N ASN A 123 -2.67 -9.23 -8.08
CA ASN A 123 -3.11 -10.60 -8.37
C ASN A 123 -2.99 -10.97 -9.84
N PHE A 124 -3.24 -10.03 -10.75
CA PHE A 124 -2.91 -10.23 -12.17
C PHE A 124 -1.41 -10.51 -12.35
N GLY A 125 -0.54 -9.79 -11.63
CA GLY A 125 0.90 -10.02 -11.64
C GLY A 125 1.29 -11.41 -11.12
N VAL A 126 0.61 -11.94 -10.11
CA VAL A 126 0.80 -13.32 -9.63
C VAL A 126 0.49 -14.33 -10.74
N TRP A 127 -0.66 -14.18 -11.39
CA TRP A 127 -1.02 -15.05 -12.50
C TRP A 127 -0.01 -14.95 -13.67
N VAL A 128 0.41 -13.74 -14.06
CA VAL A 128 1.44 -13.56 -15.09
C VAL A 128 2.74 -14.24 -14.68
N ASN A 129 3.18 -14.11 -13.46
CA ASN A 129 4.38 -14.78 -12.95
C ASN A 129 4.28 -16.31 -13.13
N ASP A 130 3.14 -16.89 -12.80
CA ASP A 130 2.88 -18.32 -12.97
C ASP A 130 2.82 -18.77 -14.43
N CYS A 131 2.36 -17.91 -15.36
CA CYS A 131 2.41 -18.18 -16.78
C CYS A 131 3.84 -18.44 -17.31
N PHE A 132 4.83 -17.79 -16.70
CA PHE A 132 6.25 -17.95 -17.04
C PHE A 132 6.97 -18.98 -16.15
N ALA A 133 6.33 -19.48 -15.11
CA ALA A 133 6.90 -20.50 -14.24
C ALA A 133 6.88 -21.90 -14.89
N ASN A 134 7.73 -22.80 -14.37
CA ASN A 134 7.72 -24.19 -14.80
C ASN A 134 6.34 -24.81 -14.53
N PRO A 135 5.70 -25.49 -15.54
CA PRO A 135 4.40 -26.16 -15.35
C PRO A 135 4.30 -27.09 -14.15
N ALA A 136 5.41 -27.69 -13.73
CA ALA A 136 5.45 -28.59 -12.58
C ALA A 136 5.42 -27.85 -11.21
N THR A 137 5.72 -26.55 -11.17
CA THR A 137 5.86 -25.77 -9.93
C THR A 137 4.91 -24.58 -9.84
N ARG A 138 4.21 -24.25 -10.94
CA ARG A 138 3.25 -23.15 -10.95
C ARG A 138 2.04 -23.45 -10.08
N MET A 139 1.52 -22.41 -9.42
CA MET A 139 0.35 -22.52 -8.56
C MET A 139 -0.97 -22.48 -9.34
N TYR A 140 -1.02 -21.68 -10.43
CA TYR A 140 -2.20 -21.46 -11.26
C TYR A 140 -1.90 -21.79 -12.72
N SER A 141 -2.93 -22.26 -13.45
CA SER A 141 -2.80 -22.52 -14.90
C SER A 141 -2.70 -21.22 -15.70
N SER A 142 -2.11 -21.32 -16.92
CA SER A 142 -1.91 -20.15 -17.79
C SER A 142 -3.14 -19.78 -18.63
N ASP A 143 -4.32 -20.27 -18.26
CA ASP A 143 -5.59 -20.03 -18.93
C ASP A 143 -6.51 -19.11 -18.12
N LEU A 144 -7.70 -18.83 -18.63
CA LEU A 144 -8.69 -18.00 -17.93
C LEU A 144 -9.15 -18.60 -16.59
N ASN A 145 -9.12 -19.93 -16.45
CA ASN A 145 -9.47 -20.59 -15.20
C ASN A 145 -8.40 -20.29 -14.13
N GLY A 146 -7.11 -20.36 -14.50
CA GLY A 146 -6.03 -20.00 -13.59
C GLY A 146 -6.09 -18.53 -13.17
N LEU A 147 -6.40 -17.62 -14.11
CA LEU A 147 -6.63 -16.22 -13.77
C LEU A 147 -7.80 -16.05 -12.78
N ALA A 148 -8.93 -16.69 -13.03
CA ALA A 148 -10.08 -16.65 -12.13
C ALA A 148 -9.74 -17.22 -10.75
N GLN A 149 -9.02 -18.34 -10.69
CA GLN A 149 -8.57 -18.94 -9.43
C GLN A 149 -7.64 -18.01 -8.65
N THR A 150 -6.72 -17.30 -9.31
CA THR A 150 -5.82 -16.35 -8.65
C THR A 150 -6.63 -15.26 -7.92
N PHE A 151 -7.64 -14.70 -8.56
CA PHE A 151 -8.52 -13.71 -7.93
C PHE A 151 -9.37 -14.30 -6.82
N LEU A 152 -9.95 -15.48 -7.02
CA LEU A 152 -10.78 -16.15 -6.01
C LEU A 152 -9.98 -16.48 -4.75
N MET A 153 -8.75 -16.98 -4.91
CA MET A 153 -7.88 -17.30 -3.77
C MET A 153 -7.37 -16.05 -3.03
N ALA A 154 -7.34 -14.91 -3.70
CA ALA A 154 -6.97 -13.64 -3.08
C ALA A 154 -8.14 -12.97 -2.32
N LEU A 155 -9.40 -13.30 -2.62
CA LEU A 155 -10.58 -12.71 -1.97
C LEU A 155 -10.57 -12.78 -0.44
N PRO A 156 -10.16 -13.89 0.23
CA PRO A 156 -10.09 -13.95 1.69
C PRO A 156 -9.21 -12.88 2.34
N PHE A 157 -8.22 -12.35 1.62
CA PHE A 157 -7.39 -11.24 2.10
C PHE A 157 -8.07 -9.88 1.95
N TYR A 158 -9.14 -9.77 1.16
CA TYR A 158 -9.86 -8.53 0.85
C TYR A 158 -11.30 -8.51 1.34
N THR A 159 -11.87 -9.67 1.68
CA THR A 159 -13.23 -9.76 2.22
C THR A 159 -13.20 -10.22 3.67
N PRO A 160 -14.05 -9.68 4.54
CA PRO A 160 -14.16 -10.13 5.93
C PRO A 160 -14.61 -11.58 5.95
N THR A 161 -13.73 -12.49 6.37
CA THR A 161 -14.06 -13.90 6.58
C THR A 161 -13.97 -14.23 8.06
N GLY A 162 -15.10 -14.64 8.67
CA GLY A 162 -15.16 -15.06 10.06
C GLY A 162 -14.85 -13.93 11.07
N THR A 163 -14.09 -14.25 12.12
CA THR A 163 -13.75 -13.32 13.22
C THR A 163 -12.69 -12.27 12.87
N SER A 164 -12.16 -12.28 11.65
CA SER A 164 -10.97 -11.52 11.25
C SER A 164 -11.27 -10.23 10.50
N LEU A 165 -12.36 -9.51 10.82
CA LEU A 165 -12.70 -8.21 10.23
C LEU A 165 -11.53 -7.20 10.24
N PHE A 166 -10.72 -7.23 11.29
CA PHE A 166 -9.56 -6.36 11.44
C PHE A 166 -8.34 -6.77 10.60
N PHE A 167 -8.32 -8.00 10.09
CA PHE A 167 -7.18 -8.57 9.36
C PHE A 167 -7.34 -8.53 7.84
N ASN A 168 -8.40 -7.89 7.36
CA ASN A 168 -8.65 -7.75 5.93
C ASN A 168 -7.87 -6.56 5.37
N ALA A 169 -7.22 -6.73 4.21
CA ALA A 169 -6.42 -5.70 3.57
C ALA A 169 -7.20 -4.41 3.28
N LEU A 170 -8.45 -4.52 2.83
CA LEU A 170 -9.31 -3.36 2.56
C LEU A 170 -9.62 -2.58 3.84
N VAL A 171 -10.01 -3.27 4.91
CA VAL A 171 -10.29 -2.65 6.21
C VAL A 171 -9.02 -2.02 6.79
N SER A 172 -7.88 -2.71 6.65
CA SER A 172 -6.57 -2.19 7.04
C SER A 172 -6.23 -0.89 6.30
N ASP A 173 -6.37 -0.86 4.97
CA ASP A 173 -6.13 0.35 4.18
C ASP A 173 -7.03 1.52 4.61
N MET A 174 -8.31 1.26 4.83
CA MET A 174 -9.27 2.29 5.29
C MET A 174 -8.89 2.82 6.68
N PHE A 175 -8.60 1.94 7.63
CA PHE A 175 -8.18 2.30 8.97
C PHE A 175 -6.86 3.09 8.96
N CYS A 176 -5.85 2.56 8.27
CA CYS A 176 -4.53 3.21 8.17
C CYS A 176 -4.60 4.56 7.45
N SER A 177 -5.44 4.69 6.40
CA SER A 177 -5.69 5.99 5.77
C SER A 177 -6.27 6.99 6.78
N GLY A 178 -7.27 6.59 7.54
CA GLY A 178 -7.85 7.42 8.61
C GLY A 178 -6.79 7.89 9.62
N VAL A 179 -5.93 6.97 10.08
CA VAL A 179 -4.84 7.27 11.01
C VAL A 179 -3.81 8.21 10.39
N LEU A 180 -3.34 7.94 9.17
CA LEU A 180 -2.33 8.74 8.48
C LEU A 180 -2.82 10.18 8.23
N PHE A 181 -4.00 10.34 7.65
CA PHE A 181 -4.57 11.67 7.39
C PHE A 181 -4.94 12.41 8.67
N GLY A 182 -5.47 11.70 9.69
CA GLY A 182 -5.79 12.26 11.00
C GLY A 182 -4.54 12.74 11.74
N ALA A 183 -3.51 11.90 11.84
CA ALA A 183 -2.24 12.26 12.45
C ALA A 183 -1.58 13.44 11.73
N PHE A 184 -1.57 13.44 10.40
CA PHE A 184 -1.04 14.52 9.59
C PHE A 184 -1.75 15.85 9.87
N ALA A 185 -3.09 15.85 9.91
CA ALA A 185 -3.88 17.05 10.19
C ALA A 185 -3.62 17.61 11.60
N LEU A 186 -3.58 16.73 12.62
CA LEU A 186 -3.31 17.11 13.99
C LEU A 186 -1.91 17.71 14.18
N LEU A 187 -0.90 17.07 13.57
CA LEU A 187 0.48 17.52 13.70
C LEU A 187 0.71 18.81 12.91
N GLN A 188 0.08 19.00 11.76
CA GLN A 188 0.11 20.28 11.04
C GLN A 188 -0.48 21.42 11.87
N LYS A 189 -1.63 21.19 12.52
CA LYS A 189 -2.27 22.20 13.39
C LYS A 189 -1.35 22.61 14.54
N LYS A 190 -0.68 21.65 15.19
CA LYS A 190 0.28 21.93 16.28
C LYS A 190 1.50 22.71 15.79
N ALA A 191 2.03 22.39 14.61
CA ALA A 191 3.17 23.09 14.02
C ALA A 191 2.83 24.55 13.68
N SER A 192 1.63 24.83 13.16
CA SER A 192 1.17 26.18 12.86
C SER A 192 0.93 27.01 14.14
N ALA A 193 0.43 26.39 15.21
CA ALA A 193 0.21 27.08 16.48
C ALA A 193 1.50 27.49 17.22
N LYS A 194 2.63 26.81 16.96
CA LYS A 194 3.95 27.15 17.55
C LYS A 194 4.72 28.22 16.75
N SER A 195 4.24 28.60 15.57
CA SER A 195 4.90 29.61 14.71
C SER A 195 4.29 31.01 14.86
N ILE A 196 3.34 31.20 15.76
CA ILE A 196 2.74 32.46 16.21
C ILE A 196 3.34 32.82 17.57
#